data_808f6c3ab392ed8117d753c3a448dad8
#
_entry.id   808f6c3ab392ed8117d753c3a448dad8
#
_cell.length_a   1.000
_cell.length_b   1.000
_cell.length_c   1.000
_cell.angle_alpha   90.00
_cell.angle_beta   90.00
_cell.angle_gamma   90.00
#
_symmetry.space_group_name_H-M   'P 1'
#
loop_
_entity.id
_entity.type
_entity.pdbx_description
1 polymer ?
#
loop_
_entity_poly.entity_id
_entity_poly.type
_entity_poly.pdbx_seq_one_letter_code
_entity_poly.pdbx_strand_id
1 'polypeptide(L)'
;MFAKADTIPNTEKLFENSNGIAIWGTIGKHLGFVTNIRDSREWGTRQYPGVINFSREGLGFAQGGPDYLEHDETVAYLVANWNHLTLQFGKDKNQWGPGRFGQLALSTRPTSYDQIKLQYATDRLRFTFLLAQLQHYNDHTYFYGARKSKILVGHRLEIAPFSRLTFSFYEMMVHAGNNIEWAYLNPVMFFRSADHYLGDRDNAGMGGDFTARLPLSSRIYGEVLIDDISTRRLGSGFYANRYAWLIGMDMADVFKMQNFDLCMEYTRIRPFTYSHERDIDYRHFTTNLGHWLGPNSDLIALKMTYQVSQPMIIQMTFGRLRHGDNPLNANIGGNILQPWGVNGQPTNVEFLEGVLKKADLVTCMIKYEPLRNFNLRAEYVYSRDTIAELTRNELTLFFCVNP
;
A
#
# COMPACT_ATOMS: atom_id res chain seq x y z
N MET A 1 10.20 6.50 5.84
CA MET A 1 11.29 7.01 4.99
C MET A 1 12.08 8.16 5.62
N PHE A 2 11.75 8.54 6.82
CA PHE A 2 12.57 9.48 7.59
C PHE A 2 13.71 8.72 8.22
N ALA A 3 14.96 9.09 7.91
CA ALA A 3 16.14 8.48 8.52
C ALA A 3 16.13 8.73 10.04
N LYS A 4 16.43 7.71 10.84
CA LYS A 4 16.87 7.94 12.22
C LYS A 4 18.13 8.79 12.15
N ALA A 5 18.23 9.79 13.01
CA ALA A 5 19.41 10.66 13.12
C ALA A 5 20.57 9.83 13.71
N ASP A 6 21.24 9.09 12.87
CA ASP A 6 22.56 8.54 13.18
C ASP A 6 23.61 9.42 12.48
N THR A 7 24.46 9.99 13.28
CA THR A 7 25.36 11.10 13.01
C THR A 7 26.64 10.73 12.23
N ILE A 8 26.60 9.76 11.32
CA ILE A 8 27.76 9.44 10.48
C ILE A 8 27.27 9.24 9.05
N PRO A 9 27.87 9.89 8.04
CA PRO A 9 27.62 9.58 6.65
C PRO A 9 28.24 8.21 6.31
N ASN A 10 27.55 7.13 6.63
CA ASN A 10 27.95 5.80 6.22
C ASN A 10 27.49 5.56 4.79
N THR A 11 28.44 5.40 3.88
CA THR A 11 28.16 4.85 2.56
C THR A 11 27.87 3.37 2.73
N GLU A 12 26.60 3.00 2.77
CA GLU A 12 26.20 1.60 2.76
C GLU A 12 26.30 1.05 1.33
N LYS A 13 26.86 -0.14 1.21
CA LYS A 13 26.84 -0.95 -0.01
C LYS A 13 25.98 -2.16 0.24
N LEU A 14 24.92 -2.29 -0.56
CA LEU A 14 23.98 -3.40 -0.48
C LEU A 14 24.00 -4.18 -1.78
N PHE A 15 23.96 -5.49 -1.66
CA PHE A 15 23.80 -6.41 -2.76
C PHE A 15 22.59 -7.27 -2.46
N GLU A 16 21.78 -7.50 -3.47
CA GLU A 16 20.63 -8.40 -3.38
C GLU A 16 20.69 -9.38 -4.56
N ASN A 17 20.54 -10.65 -4.25
CA ASN A 17 20.31 -11.68 -5.26
C ASN A 17 18.92 -12.26 -5.03
N SER A 18 18.13 -12.28 -6.08
CA SER A 18 16.75 -12.77 -6.04
C SER A 18 16.57 -13.81 -7.15
N ASN A 19 16.24 -15.03 -6.76
CA ASN A 19 15.98 -16.14 -7.67
C ASN A 19 14.56 -16.64 -7.50
N GLY A 20 13.93 -17.04 -8.58
CA GLY A 20 12.54 -17.49 -8.49
C GLY A 20 12.10 -18.34 -9.67
N ILE A 21 10.95 -18.96 -9.48
CA ILE A 21 10.25 -19.73 -10.51
C ILE A 21 8.83 -19.18 -10.60
N ALA A 22 8.40 -18.90 -11.85
CA ALA A 22 7.04 -18.56 -12.15
C ALA A 22 6.44 -19.61 -13.08
N ILE A 23 5.34 -20.21 -12.66
CA ILE A 23 4.60 -21.22 -13.44
C ILE A 23 3.14 -20.77 -13.49
N TRP A 24 2.57 -20.75 -14.67
CA TRP A 24 1.15 -20.47 -14.86
C TRP A 24 0.58 -21.32 -15.99
N GLY A 25 -0.70 -21.55 -15.93
CA GLY A 25 -1.37 -22.35 -16.94
C GLY A 25 -2.86 -22.41 -16.78
N THR A 26 -3.51 -23.09 -17.71
CA THR A 26 -4.95 -23.33 -17.69
C THR A 26 -5.25 -24.83 -17.78
N ILE A 27 -6.30 -25.25 -17.08
CA ILE A 27 -6.82 -26.61 -17.09
C ILE A 27 -8.25 -26.54 -17.66
N GLY A 28 -8.39 -26.99 -18.90
CA GLY A 28 -9.64 -26.84 -19.63
C GLY A 28 -9.97 -25.36 -19.94
N LYS A 29 -11.26 -25.02 -19.91
CA LYS A 29 -11.75 -23.69 -20.29
C LYS A 29 -12.00 -22.75 -19.09
N HIS A 30 -12.02 -23.28 -17.89
CA HIS A 30 -12.55 -22.57 -16.72
C HIS A 30 -11.56 -22.43 -15.58
N LEU A 31 -10.52 -23.25 -15.53
CA LEU A 31 -9.56 -23.24 -14.44
C LEU A 31 -8.22 -22.69 -14.89
N GLY A 32 -7.62 -21.87 -14.08
CA GLY A 32 -6.27 -21.38 -14.22
C GLY A 32 -5.52 -21.45 -12.91
N PHE A 33 -4.20 -21.42 -12.98
CA PHE A 33 -3.33 -21.35 -11.83
C PHE A 33 -2.12 -20.47 -12.10
N VAL A 34 -1.62 -19.87 -11.02
CA VAL A 34 -0.37 -19.11 -10.99
C VAL A 34 0.39 -19.56 -9.76
N THR A 35 1.69 -19.79 -9.93
CA THR A 35 2.64 -19.96 -8.84
C THR A 35 3.89 -19.17 -9.18
N ASN A 36 4.24 -18.21 -8.35
CA ASN A 36 5.47 -17.42 -8.44
C ASN A 36 6.12 -17.41 -7.06
N ILE A 37 7.25 -18.08 -6.95
CA ILE A 37 8.03 -18.21 -5.73
C ILE A 37 9.36 -17.53 -5.98
N ARG A 38 9.76 -16.66 -5.09
CA ARG A 38 11.02 -15.94 -5.15
C ARG A 38 11.71 -16.00 -3.80
N ASP A 39 12.97 -16.36 -3.80
CA ASP A 39 13.87 -16.30 -2.67
C ASP A 39 14.91 -15.22 -2.91
N SER A 40 15.14 -14.39 -1.90
CA SER A 40 16.01 -13.23 -1.99
C SER A 40 16.96 -13.19 -0.80
N ARG A 41 18.22 -12.87 -1.10
CA ARG A 41 19.25 -12.63 -0.09
C ARG A 41 19.88 -11.27 -0.30
N GLU A 42 19.81 -10.44 0.74
CA GLU A 42 20.47 -9.13 0.81
C GLU A 42 21.71 -9.24 1.72
N TRP A 43 22.82 -8.64 1.33
CA TRP A 43 24.05 -8.56 2.14
C TRP A 43 24.83 -7.27 1.81
N GLY A 44 25.80 -6.93 2.63
CA GLY A 44 26.62 -5.75 2.39
C GLY A 44 27.20 -5.17 3.65
N THR A 45 27.38 -3.86 3.67
CA THR A 45 27.95 -3.14 4.81
C THR A 45 26.91 -2.70 5.85
N ARG A 46 25.61 -2.92 5.57
CA ARG A 46 24.54 -2.63 6.53
C ARG A 46 24.62 -3.60 7.71
N GLN A 47 24.39 -3.06 8.90
CA GLN A 47 24.18 -3.91 10.07
C GLN A 47 22.75 -4.44 10.07
N TYR A 48 22.61 -5.75 10.13
CA TYR A 48 21.34 -6.43 10.28
C TYR A 48 21.11 -6.76 11.75
N PRO A 49 19.86 -6.67 12.24
CA PRO A 49 19.56 -7.16 13.58
C PRO A 49 19.78 -8.68 13.56
N GLY A 50 20.83 -9.22 14.13
CA GLY A 50 21.16 -10.65 14.14
C GLY A 50 20.09 -11.58 14.75
N VAL A 51 18.83 -11.27 14.48
CA VAL A 51 17.62 -11.91 15.04
C VAL A 51 16.97 -12.71 13.92
N ILE A 52 16.76 -13.97 14.17
CA ILE A 52 15.87 -14.81 13.38
C ILE A 52 14.47 -14.25 13.54
N ASN A 53 13.75 -13.99 12.44
CA ASN A 53 12.37 -13.53 12.42
C ASN A 53 12.17 -12.07 12.81
N PHE A 54 12.48 -11.17 11.92
CA PHE A 54 12.00 -9.80 12.00
C PHE A 54 11.15 -9.47 10.78
N SER A 55 10.30 -8.47 10.89
CA SER A 55 9.53 -7.97 9.76
C SER A 55 10.04 -6.59 9.36
N ARG A 56 10.24 -6.41 8.08
CA ARG A 56 10.55 -5.13 7.44
C ARG A 56 9.37 -4.73 6.55
N GLU A 57 9.16 -3.44 6.38
CA GLU A 57 8.09 -2.93 5.53
C GLU A 57 8.18 -3.54 4.12
N GLY A 58 7.05 -4.07 3.63
CA GLY A 58 6.95 -4.76 2.34
C GLY A 58 7.29 -6.24 2.36
N LEU A 59 7.93 -6.71 3.42
CA LEU A 59 8.26 -8.11 3.61
C LEU A 59 7.32 -8.78 4.61
N GLY A 60 7.11 -10.08 4.43
CA GLY A 60 6.43 -10.90 5.43
C GLY A 60 7.42 -11.40 6.48
N PHE A 61 7.80 -12.63 6.34
CA PHE A 61 8.84 -13.25 7.13
C PHE A 61 10.22 -12.88 6.56
N ALA A 62 11.13 -12.48 7.43
CA ALA A 62 12.52 -12.29 7.08
C ALA A 62 13.41 -12.97 8.11
N GLN A 63 14.45 -13.61 7.66
CA GLN A 63 15.44 -14.30 8.47
C GLN A 63 16.81 -13.67 8.23
N GLY A 64 17.60 -13.47 9.27
CA GLY A 64 18.90 -12.85 9.09
C GLY A 64 19.96 -13.33 10.06
N GLY A 65 21.21 -13.14 9.65
CA GLY A 65 22.40 -13.16 10.47
C GLY A 65 22.89 -11.73 10.70
N PRO A 66 24.09 -11.56 11.30
CA PRO A 66 24.68 -10.23 11.51
C PRO A 66 24.98 -9.50 10.19
N ASP A 67 25.23 -10.24 9.10
CA ASP A 67 25.75 -9.70 7.83
C ASP A 67 24.79 -9.89 6.64
N TYR A 68 23.62 -10.48 6.85
CA TYR A 68 22.67 -10.75 5.77
C TYR A 68 21.22 -10.79 6.22
N LEU A 69 20.34 -10.63 5.26
CA LEU A 69 18.90 -10.80 5.35
C LEU A 69 18.42 -11.74 4.24
N GLU A 70 17.63 -12.75 4.59
CA GLU A 70 16.93 -13.62 3.65
C GLU A 70 15.43 -13.44 3.81
N HIS A 71 14.73 -13.42 2.69
CA HIS A 71 13.27 -13.36 2.65
C HIS A 71 12.74 -14.03 1.40
N ASP A 72 11.57 -14.61 1.52
CA ASP A 72 10.83 -15.16 0.39
C ASP A 72 9.55 -14.37 0.11
N GLU A 73 9.13 -14.39 -1.12
CA GLU A 73 7.82 -13.92 -1.55
C GLU A 73 7.16 -14.98 -2.42
N THR A 74 5.92 -15.32 -2.06
CA THR A 74 5.13 -16.30 -2.81
C THR A 74 3.80 -15.69 -3.21
N VAL A 75 3.47 -15.79 -4.51
CA VAL A 75 2.13 -15.59 -5.05
C VAL A 75 1.70 -16.91 -5.65
N ALA A 76 0.65 -17.52 -5.12
CA ALA A 76 0.17 -18.81 -5.58
C ALA A 76 -1.35 -18.90 -5.42
N TYR A 77 -2.07 -19.01 -6.53
CA TYR A 77 -3.53 -19.10 -6.50
C TYR A 77 -4.10 -19.93 -7.65
N LEU A 78 -5.29 -20.44 -7.39
CA LEU A 78 -6.17 -21.03 -8.37
C LEU A 78 -7.25 -20.01 -8.74
N VAL A 79 -7.64 -19.98 -9.99
CA VAL A 79 -8.74 -19.15 -10.47
C VAL A 79 -9.71 -20.00 -11.29
N ALA A 80 -10.98 -19.85 -10.99
CA ALA A 80 -12.05 -20.46 -11.76
C ALA A 80 -12.93 -19.35 -12.37
N ASN A 81 -13.21 -19.45 -13.65
CA ASN A 81 -13.97 -18.44 -14.38
C ASN A 81 -15.15 -19.06 -15.13
N TRP A 82 -16.34 -18.48 -14.94
CA TRP A 82 -17.58 -18.85 -15.63
C TRP A 82 -18.29 -17.59 -16.11
N ASN A 83 -18.12 -17.25 -17.38
CA ASN A 83 -18.71 -16.06 -17.99
C ASN A 83 -18.36 -14.78 -17.19
N HIS A 84 -19.31 -14.31 -16.38
CA HIS A 84 -19.19 -13.10 -15.59
C HIS A 84 -18.65 -13.32 -14.17
N LEU A 85 -18.55 -14.57 -13.74
CA LEU A 85 -18.16 -14.91 -12.37
C LEU A 85 -16.75 -15.46 -12.34
N THR A 86 -15.92 -14.89 -11.49
CA THR A 86 -14.55 -15.37 -11.21
C THR A 86 -14.40 -15.65 -9.73
N LEU A 87 -13.92 -16.83 -9.39
CA LEU A 87 -13.50 -17.22 -8.05
C LEU A 87 -12.00 -17.44 -8.04
N GLN A 88 -11.30 -16.75 -7.13
CA GLN A 88 -9.87 -16.94 -6.90
C GLN A 88 -9.66 -17.41 -5.45
N PHE A 89 -8.81 -18.42 -5.29
CA PHE A 89 -8.40 -18.97 -4.00
C PHE A 89 -6.90 -19.14 -3.95
N GLY A 90 -6.26 -18.63 -2.92
CA GLY A 90 -4.83 -18.74 -2.67
C GLY A 90 -4.19 -17.42 -2.24
N LYS A 91 -2.89 -17.30 -2.45
CA LYS A 91 -2.06 -16.20 -1.96
C LYS A 91 -1.79 -15.18 -3.05
N ASP A 92 -2.20 -13.92 -2.82
CA ASP A 92 -2.05 -12.84 -3.81
C ASP A 92 -2.04 -11.46 -3.13
N LYS A 93 -1.78 -10.41 -3.91
CA LYS A 93 -1.89 -9.00 -3.52
C LYS A 93 -3.16 -8.39 -4.13
N ASN A 94 -3.69 -7.35 -3.51
CA ASN A 94 -4.82 -6.60 -4.05
C ASN A 94 -4.48 -5.12 -4.17
N GLN A 95 -5.13 -4.46 -5.13
CA GLN A 95 -5.04 -3.02 -5.32
C GLN A 95 -6.44 -2.46 -5.52
N TRP A 96 -6.87 -1.57 -4.60
CA TRP A 96 -8.11 -0.81 -4.72
C TRP A 96 -7.80 0.67 -4.61
N GLY A 97 -8.23 1.42 -5.61
CA GLY A 97 -7.94 2.84 -5.75
C GLY A 97 -7.14 3.19 -7.01
N PRO A 98 -7.35 4.38 -7.56
CA PRO A 98 -6.73 4.84 -8.81
C PRO A 98 -5.35 5.51 -8.62
N GLY A 99 -4.93 5.75 -7.37
CA GLY A 99 -3.73 6.49 -7.03
C GLY A 99 -2.47 5.94 -7.70
N ARG A 100 -1.57 6.83 -8.11
CA ARG A 100 -0.32 6.50 -8.81
C ARG A 100 0.88 6.43 -7.87
N PHE A 101 0.81 7.14 -6.76
CA PHE A 101 1.87 7.15 -5.75
C PHE A 101 1.48 6.36 -4.50
N GLY A 102 0.28 5.82 -4.46
CA GLY A 102 -0.26 4.96 -3.44
C GLY A 102 -1.78 4.88 -3.54
N GLN A 103 -2.39 3.88 -2.93
CA GLN A 103 -3.85 3.71 -2.85
C GLN A 103 -4.28 3.88 -1.39
N LEU A 104 -5.42 4.52 -1.16
CA LEU A 104 -5.92 4.71 0.21
C LEU A 104 -6.55 3.43 0.75
N ALA A 105 -7.26 2.68 -0.10
CA ALA A 105 -7.93 1.46 0.31
C ALA A 105 -6.95 0.28 0.44
N LEU A 106 -6.55 -0.35 -0.66
CA LEU A 106 -5.62 -1.47 -0.67
C LEU A 106 -4.49 -1.21 -1.66
N SER A 107 -3.25 -1.35 -1.19
CA SER A 107 -2.05 -1.21 -1.99
C SER A 107 -1.33 -2.55 -2.17
N THR A 108 -0.47 -2.65 -3.17
CA THR A 108 0.36 -3.83 -3.41
C THR A 108 1.68 -3.83 -2.61
N ARG A 109 1.85 -2.87 -1.68
CA ARG A 109 3.08 -2.76 -0.85
C ARG A 109 3.23 -3.89 0.17
N PRO A 110 2.18 -4.33 0.87
CA PRO A 110 2.30 -5.49 1.73
C PRO A 110 2.71 -6.73 0.94
N THR A 111 3.36 -7.68 1.61
CA THR A 111 3.54 -9.01 1.04
C THR A 111 2.18 -9.64 0.73
N SER A 112 2.16 -10.67 -0.09
CA SER A 112 0.95 -11.42 -0.44
C SER A 112 0.31 -12.08 0.79
N TYR A 113 -0.99 -12.21 0.79
CA TYR A 113 -1.78 -12.84 1.86
C TYR A 113 -2.78 -13.86 1.30
N ASP A 114 -3.11 -14.86 2.11
CA ASP A 114 -4.06 -15.91 1.77
C ASP A 114 -5.48 -15.33 1.68
N GLN A 115 -6.21 -15.68 0.62
CA GLN A 115 -7.50 -15.06 0.34
C GLN A 115 -8.44 -15.93 -0.48
N ILE A 116 -9.72 -15.61 -0.34
CA ILE A 116 -10.79 -15.97 -1.27
C ILE A 116 -11.31 -14.67 -1.88
N LYS A 117 -11.33 -14.59 -3.19
CA LYS A 117 -11.86 -13.43 -3.91
C LYS A 117 -12.93 -13.89 -4.91
N LEU A 118 -14.12 -13.34 -4.76
CA LEU A 118 -15.23 -13.55 -5.68
C LEU A 118 -15.46 -12.27 -6.47
N GLN A 119 -15.56 -12.38 -7.77
CA GLN A 119 -15.79 -11.22 -8.64
C GLN A 119 -16.90 -11.54 -9.65
N TYR A 120 -17.86 -10.65 -9.74
CA TYR A 120 -18.85 -10.61 -10.82
C TYR A 120 -18.57 -9.38 -11.68
N ALA A 121 -18.41 -9.56 -12.99
CA ALA A 121 -18.07 -8.46 -13.89
C ALA A 121 -18.88 -8.52 -15.18
N THR A 122 -19.42 -7.36 -15.56
CA THR A 122 -20.01 -7.08 -16.86
C THR A 122 -19.27 -5.91 -17.51
N ASP A 123 -19.70 -5.46 -18.68
CA ASP A 123 -19.07 -4.31 -19.36
C ASP A 123 -19.16 -3.01 -18.56
N ARG A 124 -20.13 -2.86 -17.66
CA ARG A 124 -20.41 -1.61 -16.94
C ARG A 124 -20.42 -1.72 -15.42
N LEU A 125 -20.38 -2.95 -14.91
CA LEU A 125 -20.44 -3.20 -13.48
C LEU A 125 -19.45 -4.28 -13.11
N ARG A 126 -18.69 -4.02 -12.04
CA ARG A 126 -17.85 -5.03 -11.38
C ARG A 126 -18.14 -5.01 -9.89
N PHE A 127 -18.45 -6.15 -9.35
CA PHE A 127 -18.56 -6.36 -7.92
C PHE A 127 -17.47 -7.33 -7.48
N THR A 128 -16.72 -6.96 -6.46
CA THR A 128 -15.65 -7.80 -5.89
C THR A 128 -15.93 -8.00 -4.41
N PHE A 129 -15.89 -9.22 -3.95
CA PHE A 129 -15.87 -9.59 -2.54
C PHE A 129 -14.54 -10.26 -2.23
N LEU A 130 -13.93 -9.86 -1.13
CA LEU A 130 -12.62 -10.30 -0.66
C LEU A 130 -12.72 -10.78 0.79
N LEU A 131 -12.23 -11.99 1.05
CA LEU A 131 -11.98 -12.52 2.38
C LEU A 131 -10.51 -12.90 2.46
N ALA A 132 -9.75 -12.30 3.35
CA ALA A 132 -8.30 -12.48 3.42
C ALA A 132 -7.81 -12.65 4.85
N GLN A 133 -6.80 -13.51 5.03
CA GLN A 133 -6.12 -13.70 6.29
C GLN A 133 -4.86 -12.84 6.38
N LEU A 134 -4.83 -11.94 7.34
CA LEU A 134 -3.70 -11.08 7.63
C LEU A 134 -2.92 -11.63 8.83
N GLN A 135 -1.66 -11.27 8.92
CA GLN A 135 -0.82 -11.58 10.05
C GLN A 135 -0.56 -10.32 10.89
N HIS A 136 -0.68 -10.47 12.19
CA HIS A 136 -0.23 -9.46 13.12
C HIS A 136 1.22 -9.74 13.50
N TYR A 137 2.05 -8.72 13.49
CA TYR A 137 3.44 -8.79 13.93
C TYR A 137 3.59 -8.03 15.25
N ASN A 138 4.12 -8.74 16.25
CA ASN A 138 4.52 -8.15 17.53
C ASN A 138 5.92 -8.67 17.88
N ASP A 139 6.88 -7.79 18.08
CA ASP A 139 8.29 -8.09 18.36
C ASP A 139 8.52 -9.09 19.50
N HIS A 140 7.58 -9.17 20.45
CA HIS A 140 7.75 -9.99 21.65
C HIS A 140 7.08 -11.36 21.58
N THR A 141 6.25 -11.65 20.58
CA THR A 141 5.43 -12.87 20.56
C THR A 141 5.76 -13.84 19.43
N TYR A 142 6.70 -13.51 18.57
CA TYR A 142 6.96 -14.28 17.36
C TYR A 142 7.63 -15.64 17.61
N PHE A 143 8.34 -15.81 18.72
CA PHE A 143 9.13 -17.01 18.98
C PHE A 143 8.35 -18.20 19.53
N TYR A 144 7.31 -18.00 20.35
CA TYR A 144 6.61 -19.11 21.04
C TYR A 144 5.14 -18.84 21.36
N GLY A 145 4.55 -17.74 20.91
CA GLY A 145 3.16 -17.39 21.18
C GLY A 145 2.21 -17.84 20.07
N ALA A 146 0.95 -18.00 20.40
CA ALA A 146 -0.09 -18.21 19.40
C ALA A 146 -0.08 -17.02 18.42
N ARG A 147 0.05 -17.31 17.12
CA ARG A 147 -0.04 -16.29 16.07
C ARG A 147 -1.39 -15.59 16.19
N LYS A 148 -1.36 -14.29 16.44
CA LYS A 148 -2.56 -13.49 16.31
C LYS A 148 -2.79 -13.23 14.84
N SER A 149 -3.79 -13.82 14.26
CA SER A 149 -4.24 -13.49 12.93
C SER A 149 -5.35 -12.44 12.96
N LYS A 150 -5.46 -11.71 11.89
CA LYS A 150 -6.55 -10.79 11.60
C LYS A 150 -7.22 -11.26 10.32
N ILE A 151 -8.49 -10.97 10.18
CA ILE A 151 -9.23 -11.24 8.95
C ILE A 151 -9.64 -9.91 8.36
N LEU A 152 -9.31 -9.72 7.08
CA LEU A 152 -9.81 -8.62 6.27
C LEU A 152 -10.97 -9.15 5.43
N VAL A 153 -12.10 -8.50 5.55
CA VAL A 153 -13.23 -8.71 4.64
C VAL A 153 -13.49 -7.40 3.92
N GLY A 154 -13.79 -7.45 2.64
CA GLY A 154 -14.09 -6.25 1.88
C GLY A 154 -15.01 -6.55 0.71
N HIS A 155 -15.78 -5.55 0.33
CA HIS A 155 -16.49 -5.56 -0.95
C HIS A 155 -16.30 -4.21 -1.67
N ARG A 156 -16.31 -4.29 -3.01
CA ARG A 156 -16.12 -3.14 -3.88
C ARG A 156 -17.06 -3.24 -5.07
N LEU A 157 -17.82 -2.18 -5.28
CA LEU A 157 -18.71 -2.02 -6.44
C LEU A 157 -18.13 -0.95 -7.35
N GLU A 158 -17.85 -1.31 -8.59
CA GLU A 158 -17.39 -0.39 -9.64
C GLU A 158 -18.50 -0.27 -10.70
N ILE A 159 -18.85 0.96 -11.05
CA ILE A 159 -19.89 1.28 -12.02
C ILE A 159 -19.32 2.21 -13.08
N ALA A 160 -19.44 1.85 -14.35
CA ALA A 160 -19.06 2.65 -15.49
C ALA A 160 -20.34 3.11 -16.25
N PRO A 161 -21.03 4.18 -15.80
CA PRO A 161 -22.25 4.65 -16.45
C PRO A 161 -22.00 5.09 -17.88
N PHE A 162 -20.79 5.57 -18.15
CA PHE A 162 -20.30 5.95 -19.47
C PHE A 162 -18.92 5.36 -19.69
N SER A 163 -18.51 5.19 -20.94
CA SER A 163 -17.19 4.64 -21.32
C SER A 163 -16.00 5.46 -20.82
N ARG A 164 -16.23 6.72 -20.43
CA ARG A 164 -15.19 7.64 -19.97
C ARG A 164 -15.21 7.88 -18.45
N LEU A 165 -16.17 7.34 -17.73
CA LEU A 165 -16.39 7.63 -16.31
C LEU A 165 -16.63 6.35 -15.55
N THR A 166 -15.84 6.12 -14.51
CA THR A 166 -16.00 5.01 -13.57
C THR A 166 -16.09 5.59 -12.16
N PHE A 167 -17.03 5.10 -11.39
CA PHE A 167 -17.14 5.30 -9.95
C PHE A 167 -16.97 3.97 -9.23
N SER A 168 -16.41 4.03 -8.04
CA SER A 168 -16.31 2.86 -7.19
C SER A 168 -16.69 3.21 -5.76
N PHE A 169 -17.33 2.26 -5.09
CA PHE A 169 -17.63 2.30 -3.66
C PHE A 169 -17.09 1.04 -3.02
N TYR A 170 -16.54 1.15 -1.83
CA TYR A 170 -16.00 0.01 -1.11
C TYR A 170 -16.23 0.13 0.39
N GLU A 171 -16.31 -0.99 1.02
CA GLU A 171 -16.31 -1.16 2.46
C GLU A 171 -15.34 -2.27 2.84
N MET A 172 -14.64 -2.08 3.94
CA MET A 172 -13.63 -3.01 4.44
C MET A 172 -13.78 -3.13 5.94
N MET A 173 -13.52 -4.34 6.46
CA MET A 173 -13.53 -4.65 7.87
C MET A 173 -12.31 -5.46 8.23
N VAL A 174 -11.56 -5.04 9.24
CA VAL A 174 -10.50 -5.85 9.86
C VAL A 174 -10.96 -6.25 11.26
N HIS A 175 -11.08 -7.54 11.47
CA HIS A 175 -11.42 -8.08 12.77
C HIS A 175 -10.36 -9.04 13.32
N ALA A 176 -10.27 -9.12 14.66
CA ALA A 176 -9.28 -9.96 15.32
C ALA A 176 -9.76 -11.41 15.40
N GLY A 177 -8.81 -12.33 15.39
CA GLY A 177 -9.04 -13.75 15.69
C GLY A 177 -8.99 -14.65 14.47
N ASN A 178 -9.14 -15.94 14.75
CA ASN A 178 -9.10 -16.99 13.74
C ASN A 178 -10.51 -17.40 13.27
N ASN A 179 -11.55 -16.88 13.87
CA ASN A 179 -12.93 -17.23 13.57
C ASN A 179 -13.49 -16.22 12.56
N ILE A 180 -14.14 -16.75 11.55
CA ILE A 180 -14.83 -15.93 10.55
C ILE A 180 -16.20 -15.54 11.14
N GLU A 181 -16.46 -14.23 11.19
CA GLU A 181 -17.78 -13.71 11.57
C GLU A 181 -18.76 -13.87 10.42
N TRP A 182 -19.83 -14.64 10.65
CA TRP A 182 -20.83 -14.96 9.62
C TRP A 182 -21.48 -13.73 9.01
N ALA A 183 -21.64 -12.66 9.81
CA ALA A 183 -22.23 -11.41 9.34
C ALA A 183 -21.43 -10.79 8.18
N TYR A 184 -20.11 -10.94 8.20
CA TYR A 184 -19.23 -10.38 7.17
C TYR A 184 -19.08 -11.29 5.94
N LEU A 185 -19.58 -12.54 5.98
CA LEU A 185 -19.59 -13.42 4.80
C LEU A 185 -20.68 -13.06 3.79
N ASN A 186 -21.68 -12.28 4.19
CA ASN A 186 -22.69 -11.81 3.28
C ASN A 186 -22.15 -10.66 2.40
N PRO A 187 -21.91 -10.89 1.11
CA PRO A 187 -21.23 -9.90 0.28
C PRO A 187 -22.04 -8.62 0.00
N VAL A 188 -23.34 -8.62 0.35
CA VAL A 188 -24.22 -7.44 0.21
C VAL A 188 -24.57 -6.80 1.57
N MET A 189 -23.98 -7.29 2.65
CA MET A 189 -24.17 -6.72 3.98
C MET A 189 -23.45 -5.38 4.08
N PHE A 190 -24.07 -4.37 4.65
CA PHE A 190 -23.41 -3.16 5.06
C PHE A 190 -22.59 -3.43 6.34
N PHE A 191 -21.28 -3.52 6.21
CA PHE A 191 -20.39 -4.01 7.27
C PHE A 191 -20.42 -3.14 8.53
N ARG A 192 -20.50 -1.81 8.36
CA ARG A 192 -20.62 -0.91 9.52
C ARG A 192 -21.87 -1.20 10.34
N SER A 193 -22.98 -1.55 9.69
CA SER A 193 -24.22 -1.95 10.41
C SER A 193 -24.02 -3.30 11.12
N ALA A 194 -23.36 -4.26 10.47
CA ALA A 194 -23.07 -5.55 11.08
C ALA A 194 -22.19 -5.41 12.33
N ASP A 195 -21.15 -4.58 12.27
CA ASP A 195 -20.26 -4.28 13.38
C ASP A 195 -21.00 -3.70 14.60
N HIS A 196 -21.96 -2.77 14.39
CA HIS A 196 -22.79 -2.26 15.46
C HIS A 196 -23.58 -3.38 16.19
N TYR A 197 -24.12 -4.36 15.45
CA TYR A 197 -24.78 -5.52 16.06
C TYR A 197 -23.80 -6.44 16.80
N LEU A 198 -22.53 -6.47 16.42
CA LEU A 198 -21.46 -7.24 17.05
C LEU A 198 -20.79 -6.48 18.21
N GLY A 199 -21.21 -5.24 18.50
CA GLY A 199 -20.74 -4.44 19.64
C GLY A 199 -19.66 -3.42 19.29
N ASP A 200 -19.53 -3.00 18.02
CA ASP A 200 -18.63 -1.93 17.55
C ASP A 200 -17.16 -2.23 17.94
N ARG A 201 -16.70 -3.43 17.60
CA ARG A 201 -15.40 -3.96 18.08
C ARG A 201 -14.33 -3.94 17.01
N ASP A 202 -14.73 -3.91 15.76
CA ASP A 202 -13.88 -4.18 14.62
C ASP A 202 -13.44 -2.88 13.94
N ASN A 203 -12.40 -2.96 13.11
CA ASN A 203 -11.87 -1.80 12.41
C ASN A 203 -12.52 -1.68 11.04
N ALA A 204 -13.51 -0.81 10.95
CA ALA A 204 -14.28 -0.55 9.74
C ALA A 204 -13.69 0.59 8.92
N GLY A 205 -13.62 0.44 7.61
CA GLY A 205 -13.29 1.50 6.68
C GLY A 205 -14.22 1.47 5.47
N MET A 206 -14.61 2.63 4.98
CA MET A 206 -15.40 2.76 3.76
C MET A 206 -14.87 3.88 2.89
N GLY A 207 -15.20 3.84 1.62
CA GLY A 207 -14.78 4.91 0.73
C GLY A 207 -15.27 4.74 -0.69
N GLY A 208 -14.68 5.55 -1.54
CA GLY A 208 -14.98 5.49 -2.96
C GLY A 208 -13.94 6.21 -3.78
N ASP A 209 -13.95 5.92 -5.03
CA ASP A 209 -13.07 6.57 -6.00
C ASP A 209 -13.79 6.84 -7.32
N PHE A 210 -13.19 7.70 -8.10
CA PHE A 210 -13.63 7.93 -9.46
C PHE A 210 -12.44 8.03 -10.42
N THR A 211 -12.69 7.72 -11.66
CA THR A 211 -11.78 7.96 -12.77
C THR A 211 -12.55 8.51 -13.96
N ALA A 212 -12.13 9.66 -14.48
CA ALA A 212 -12.74 10.28 -15.64
C ALA A 212 -11.69 10.52 -16.74
N ARG A 213 -11.93 9.95 -17.93
CA ARG A 213 -11.12 10.19 -19.14
C ARG A 213 -11.56 11.48 -19.79
N LEU A 214 -10.64 12.38 -19.97
CA LEU A 214 -10.85 13.69 -20.57
C LEU A 214 -10.29 13.73 -22.00
N PRO A 215 -10.60 14.77 -22.79
CA PRO A 215 -9.91 15.05 -24.04
C PRO A 215 -8.40 15.20 -23.87
N LEU A 216 -7.65 15.22 -24.98
CA LEU A 216 -6.20 15.38 -25.01
C LEU A 216 -5.44 14.28 -24.24
N SER A 217 -5.89 13.04 -24.39
CA SER A 217 -5.25 11.86 -23.75
C SER A 217 -5.02 12.03 -22.25
N SER A 218 -5.93 12.72 -21.58
CA SER A 218 -5.82 12.99 -20.15
C SER A 218 -6.86 12.23 -19.33
N ARG A 219 -6.57 12.06 -18.05
CA ARG A 219 -7.42 11.39 -17.07
C ARG A 219 -7.29 12.08 -15.72
N ILE A 220 -8.41 12.37 -15.09
CA ILE A 220 -8.45 12.76 -13.68
C ILE A 220 -8.99 11.61 -12.84
N TYR A 221 -8.56 11.55 -11.61
CA TYR A 221 -9.00 10.55 -10.65
C TYR A 221 -8.95 11.10 -9.23
N GLY A 222 -9.72 10.48 -8.36
CA GLY A 222 -9.67 10.79 -6.92
C GLY A 222 -10.18 9.63 -6.11
N GLU A 223 -9.78 9.57 -4.86
CA GLU A 223 -10.18 8.56 -3.89
C GLU A 223 -10.40 9.22 -2.53
N VAL A 224 -11.39 8.75 -1.79
CA VAL A 224 -11.66 9.11 -0.40
C VAL A 224 -11.80 7.83 0.40
N LEU A 225 -11.09 7.75 1.52
CA LEU A 225 -11.23 6.72 2.55
C LEU A 225 -11.74 7.38 3.83
N ILE A 226 -12.77 6.82 4.43
CA ILE A 226 -13.31 7.18 5.74
C ILE A 226 -13.07 5.98 6.65
N ASP A 227 -12.19 6.13 7.61
CA ASP A 227 -11.92 5.15 8.67
C ASP A 227 -12.95 5.37 9.79
N ASP A 228 -13.13 6.62 10.25
CA ASP A 228 -14.20 7.02 11.15
C ASP A 228 -14.52 8.51 10.98
N ILE A 229 -15.75 8.90 11.29
CA ILE A 229 -16.17 10.29 11.16
C ILE A 229 -17.30 10.65 12.14
N SER A 230 -17.09 11.74 12.87
CA SER A 230 -18.13 12.33 13.69
C SER A 230 -18.85 13.43 12.92
N THR A 231 -20.05 13.17 12.44
CA THR A 231 -20.84 14.14 11.67
C THR A 231 -21.11 15.44 12.42
N ARG A 232 -21.23 15.37 13.77
CA ARG A 232 -21.43 16.55 14.64
C ARG A 232 -20.18 17.43 14.77
N ARG A 233 -18.98 16.87 14.53
CA ARG A 233 -17.69 17.53 14.66
C ARG A 233 -16.92 17.57 13.36
N LEU A 234 -17.64 17.43 12.23
CA LEU A 234 -17.05 17.49 10.91
C LEU A 234 -16.35 18.85 10.71
N GLY A 235 -15.16 18.81 10.11
CA GLY A 235 -14.35 20.03 9.88
C GLY A 235 -13.55 20.50 11.09
N SER A 236 -13.71 19.89 12.27
CA SER A 236 -12.88 20.17 13.45
C SER A 236 -11.63 19.28 13.51
N GLY A 237 -10.71 19.63 14.44
CA GLY A 237 -9.55 18.80 14.78
C GLY A 237 -9.87 17.52 15.56
N PHE A 238 -11.15 17.14 15.74
CA PHE A 238 -11.53 16.00 16.55
C PHE A 238 -10.83 14.72 16.09
N TYR A 239 -10.20 14.01 17.01
CA TYR A 239 -9.33 12.85 16.73
C TYR A 239 -10.02 11.70 15.99
N ALA A 240 -11.34 11.52 16.23
CA ALA A 240 -12.11 10.49 15.56
C ALA A 240 -12.56 10.88 14.13
N ASN A 241 -12.24 12.07 13.65
CA ASN A 241 -12.39 12.39 12.23
C ASN A 241 -11.20 11.86 11.45
N ARG A 242 -11.17 10.54 11.22
CA ARG A 242 -10.11 9.78 10.56
C ARG A 242 -10.50 9.52 9.12
N TYR A 243 -9.90 10.25 8.21
CA TYR A 243 -10.13 10.08 6.78
C TYR A 243 -8.92 10.50 5.97
N ALA A 244 -8.87 10.01 4.76
CA ALA A 244 -7.85 10.34 3.79
C ALA A 244 -8.50 10.64 2.43
N TRP A 245 -7.81 11.43 1.61
CA TRP A 245 -8.21 11.65 0.23
C TRP A 245 -7.01 11.90 -0.66
N LEU A 246 -7.15 11.56 -1.92
CA LEU A 246 -6.20 11.90 -2.96
C LEU A 246 -6.94 12.39 -4.21
N ILE A 247 -6.23 13.20 -5.00
CA ILE A 247 -6.65 13.64 -6.31
C ILE A 247 -5.44 13.67 -7.23
N GLY A 248 -5.61 13.23 -8.46
CA GLY A 248 -4.52 13.21 -9.43
C GLY A 248 -4.99 13.36 -10.87
N MET A 249 -4.02 13.59 -11.72
CA MET A 249 -4.19 13.74 -13.16
C MET A 249 -3.04 13.07 -13.89
N ASP A 250 -3.38 12.28 -14.91
CA ASP A 250 -2.44 11.74 -15.89
C ASP A 250 -2.67 12.43 -17.24
N MET A 251 -1.60 12.72 -17.95
CA MET A 251 -1.62 13.26 -19.31
C MET A 251 -0.59 12.52 -20.14
N ALA A 252 -0.98 12.02 -21.31
CA ALA A 252 -0.06 11.44 -22.28
C ALA A 252 0.24 12.41 -23.41
N ASP A 253 1.42 12.28 -24.02
CA ASP A 253 1.90 13.10 -25.12
C ASP A 253 1.84 14.61 -24.85
N VAL A 254 2.27 15.02 -23.67
CA VAL A 254 2.20 16.41 -23.19
C VAL A 254 3.08 17.32 -24.06
N PHE A 255 2.64 18.55 -24.24
CA PHE A 255 3.33 19.56 -25.05
C PHE A 255 3.54 19.15 -26.52
N LYS A 256 2.70 18.23 -27.04
CA LYS A 256 2.84 17.64 -28.39
C LYS A 256 4.15 16.84 -28.57
N MET A 257 4.78 16.47 -27.48
CA MET A 257 5.91 15.55 -27.47
C MET A 257 5.38 14.12 -27.38
N GLN A 258 5.57 13.34 -28.44
CA GLN A 258 5.18 11.92 -28.44
C GLN A 258 5.93 11.15 -27.36
N ASN A 259 5.22 10.24 -26.69
CA ASN A 259 5.75 9.37 -25.64
C ASN A 259 6.28 10.11 -24.40
N PHE A 260 5.86 11.35 -24.19
CA PHE A 260 6.15 12.11 -22.98
C PHE A 260 4.90 12.25 -22.12
N ASP A 261 4.88 11.55 -21.00
CA ASP A 261 3.73 11.47 -20.09
C ASP A 261 4.02 12.22 -18.79
N LEU A 262 2.97 12.82 -18.24
CA LEU A 262 3.00 13.55 -16.99
C LEU A 262 1.93 13.00 -16.05
N CYS A 263 2.29 12.80 -14.79
CA CYS A 263 1.36 12.44 -13.72
C CYS A 263 1.59 13.38 -12.52
N MET A 264 0.51 13.95 -12.03
CA MET A 264 0.48 14.77 -10.80
C MET A 264 -0.52 14.20 -9.82
N GLU A 265 -0.16 14.18 -8.54
CA GLU A 265 -1.05 13.70 -7.48
C GLU A 265 -0.81 14.46 -6.18
N TYR A 266 -1.88 14.74 -5.46
CA TYR A 266 -1.84 15.19 -4.10
C TYR A 266 -2.62 14.23 -3.21
N THR A 267 -1.99 13.80 -2.13
CA THR A 267 -2.57 12.90 -1.13
C THR A 267 -2.52 13.53 0.24
N ARG A 268 -3.58 13.40 1.03
CA ARG A 268 -3.64 13.84 2.42
C ARG A 268 -4.32 12.79 3.29
N ILE A 269 -3.66 12.45 4.40
CA ILE A 269 -4.11 11.45 5.37
C ILE A 269 -4.13 12.10 6.74
N ARG A 270 -5.30 12.14 7.38
CA ARG A 270 -5.46 12.76 8.69
C ARG A 270 -4.79 11.94 9.81
N PRO A 271 -4.57 12.59 10.99
CA PRO A 271 -4.14 11.88 12.19
C PRO A 271 -5.03 10.67 12.50
N PHE A 272 -4.45 9.63 13.06
CA PHE A 272 -5.08 8.36 13.48
C PHE A 272 -5.70 7.51 12.35
N THR A 273 -5.76 7.98 11.12
CA THR A 273 -6.24 7.14 9.99
C THR A 273 -5.41 5.87 9.89
N TYR A 274 -6.06 4.71 9.70
CA TYR A 274 -5.50 3.34 9.71
C TYR A 274 -5.13 2.77 11.08
N SER A 275 -5.00 3.59 12.12
CA SER A 275 -4.73 3.09 13.47
C SER A 275 -6.02 2.64 14.15
N HIS A 276 -5.93 1.62 14.99
CA HIS A 276 -7.06 1.15 15.74
C HIS A 276 -6.62 0.72 17.16
N GLU A 277 -7.55 0.70 18.12
CA GLU A 277 -7.33 0.03 19.39
C GLU A 277 -7.27 -1.49 19.18
N ARG A 278 -6.74 -2.23 20.13
CA ARG A 278 -6.83 -3.71 20.23
C ARG A 278 -6.09 -4.50 19.14
N ASP A 279 -4.99 -4.03 18.63
CA ASP A 279 -4.15 -4.77 17.67
C ASP A 279 -4.86 -5.15 16.35
N ILE A 280 -5.95 -4.47 15.97
CA ILE A 280 -6.65 -4.64 14.69
C ILE A 280 -6.45 -3.47 13.75
N ASP A 281 -5.28 -2.87 13.82
CA ASP A 281 -4.84 -1.85 12.89
C ASP A 281 -4.82 -2.34 11.43
N TYR A 282 -4.82 -1.40 10.51
CA TYR A 282 -4.92 -1.66 9.07
C TYR A 282 -3.56 -2.05 8.46
N ARG A 283 -2.94 -3.12 8.98
CA ARG A 283 -1.63 -3.64 8.53
C ARG A 283 -1.65 -5.14 8.25
N HIS A 284 -0.75 -5.57 7.36
CA HIS A 284 -0.33 -6.95 7.21
C HIS A 284 1.15 -7.06 7.58
N PHE A 285 1.49 -7.85 8.60
CA PHE A 285 2.77 -7.76 9.32
C PHE A 285 3.03 -6.31 9.78
N THR A 286 4.14 -5.71 9.34
CA THR A 286 4.48 -4.30 9.68
C THR A 286 4.01 -3.30 8.63
N THR A 287 3.45 -3.75 7.52
CA THR A 287 3.13 -2.91 6.36
C THR A 287 1.68 -2.47 6.35
N ASN A 288 1.44 -1.16 6.20
CA ASN A 288 0.10 -0.61 5.99
C ASN A 288 -0.54 -1.20 4.72
N LEU A 289 -1.78 -1.66 4.81
CA LEU A 289 -2.56 -2.16 3.68
C LEU A 289 -2.90 -1.05 2.68
N GLY A 290 -3.10 0.16 3.18
CA GLY A 290 -3.41 1.35 2.39
C GLY A 290 -2.16 2.12 1.95
N HIS A 291 -2.24 3.44 2.01
CA HIS A 291 -1.19 4.33 1.52
C HIS A 291 0.06 4.30 2.40
N TRP A 292 1.22 4.21 1.77
CA TRP A 292 2.53 4.08 2.44
C TRP A 292 2.94 5.30 3.28
N LEU A 293 2.33 6.45 3.07
CA LEU A 293 2.59 7.65 3.87
C LEU A 293 2.25 7.44 5.35
N GLY A 294 1.25 6.59 5.64
CA GLY A 294 0.71 6.47 6.98
C GLY A 294 -0.09 7.70 7.42
N PRO A 295 -0.58 7.71 8.67
CA PRO A 295 -1.41 8.78 9.21
C PRO A 295 -0.65 10.10 9.36
N ASN A 296 -1.39 11.21 9.51
CA ASN A 296 -0.89 12.56 9.74
C ASN A 296 0.14 13.04 8.72
N SER A 297 -0.13 12.77 7.43
CA SER A 297 0.82 13.00 6.35
C SER A 297 0.17 13.58 5.11
N ASP A 298 0.95 14.28 4.30
CA ASP A 298 0.59 14.59 2.92
C ASP A 298 1.79 14.45 1.96
N LEU A 299 1.44 14.32 0.68
CA LEU A 299 2.39 14.24 -0.42
C LEU A 299 1.84 15.01 -1.61
N ILE A 300 2.66 15.90 -2.16
CA ILE A 300 2.49 16.38 -3.53
C ILE A 300 3.57 15.75 -4.39
N ALA A 301 3.18 15.14 -5.50
CA ALA A 301 4.10 14.43 -6.37
C ALA A 301 3.86 14.72 -7.85
N LEU A 302 4.96 14.74 -8.60
CA LEU A 302 5.00 14.91 -10.04
C LEU A 302 5.90 13.82 -10.62
N LYS A 303 5.39 13.08 -11.60
CA LYS A 303 6.15 12.07 -12.34
C LYS A 303 6.12 12.38 -13.82
N MET A 304 7.29 12.43 -14.43
CA MET A 304 7.51 12.57 -15.86
C MET A 304 8.08 11.26 -16.39
N THR A 305 7.52 10.77 -17.46
CA THR A 305 7.99 9.54 -18.13
C THR A 305 8.22 9.85 -19.61
N TYR A 306 9.39 9.54 -20.10
CA TYR A 306 9.72 9.70 -21.51
C TYR A 306 10.24 8.38 -22.08
N GLN A 307 9.51 7.83 -23.04
CA GLN A 307 9.96 6.66 -23.79
C GLN A 307 10.80 7.14 -24.97
N VAL A 308 12.11 7.18 -24.75
CA VAL A 308 13.10 7.67 -25.72
C VAL A 308 13.13 6.81 -26.98
N SER A 309 13.00 5.50 -26.79
CA SER A 309 12.95 4.50 -27.86
C SER A 309 12.20 3.28 -27.36
N GLN A 310 11.89 2.34 -28.26
CA GLN A 310 11.19 1.11 -27.87
C GLN A 310 11.83 0.38 -26.67
N PRO A 311 13.18 0.20 -26.59
CA PRO A 311 13.82 -0.45 -25.46
C PRO A 311 14.16 0.48 -24.29
N MET A 312 13.98 1.81 -24.38
CA MET A 312 14.52 2.76 -23.40
C MET A 312 13.47 3.72 -22.85
N ILE A 313 13.33 3.71 -21.52
CA ILE A 313 12.44 4.62 -20.76
C ILE A 313 13.28 5.40 -19.74
N ILE A 314 13.03 6.71 -19.66
CA ILE A 314 13.54 7.60 -18.62
C ILE A 314 12.35 8.08 -17.80
N GLN A 315 12.47 8.04 -16.48
CA GLN A 315 11.45 8.53 -15.57
C GLN A 315 12.08 9.43 -14.52
N MET A 316 11.45 10.57 -14.27
CA MET A 316 11.78 11.45 -13.17
C MET A 316 10.57 11.64 -12.27
N THR A 317 10.76 11.55 -10.97
CA THR A 317 9.73 11.77 -9.97
C THR A 317 10.20 12.81 -8.97
N PHE A 318 9.36 13.79 -8.71
CA PHE A 318 9.56 14.81 -7.69
C PHE A 318 8.44 14.65 -6.66
N GLY A 319 8.78 14.74 -5.39
CA GLY A 319 7.81 14.66 -4.32
C GLY A 319 8.18 15.56 -3.16
N ARG A 320 7.18 16.18 -2.53
CA ARG A 320 7.31 16.83 -1.22
C ARG A 320 6.38 16.16 -0.25
N LEU A 321 6.98 15.52 0.74
CA LEU A 321 6.33 14.81 1.82
C LEU A 321 6.35 15.65 3.08
N ARG A 322 5.20 15.71 3.80
CA ARG A 322 5.15 16.22 5.18
C ARG A 322 4.51 15.17 6.08
N HIS A 323 4.99 15.07 7.29
CA HIS A 323 4.49 14.14 8.30
C HIS A 323 4.60 14.75 9.68
N GLY A 324 3.53 14.70 10.46
CA GLY A 324 3.53 15.05 11.87
C GLY A 324 3.72 13.78 12.71
N ASP A 325 4.92 13.57 13.24
CA ASP A 325 5.23 12.40 14.07
C ASP A 325 4.82 12.63 15.53
N ASN A 326 4.56 11.55 16.25
CA ASN A 326 4.20 11.63 17.65
C ASN A 326 5.39 12.16 18.47
N PRO A 327 5.20 13.18 19.32
CA PRO A 327 6.20 13.53 20.33
C PRO A 327 6.32 12.40 21.37
N LEU A 328 7.43 12.38 22.10
CA LEU A 328 7.71 11.31 23.08
C LEU A 328 6.61 11.10 24.12
N ASN A 329 5.87 12.15 24.45
CA ASN A 329 4.92 12.16 25.58
C ASN A 329 3.46 12.20 25.16
N ALA A 330 3.15 12.18 23.86
CA ALA A 330 1.77 12.28 23.39
C ALA A 330 1.54 11.47 22.11
N ASN A 331 0.40 10.81 22.06
CA ASN A 331 -0.09 10.20 20.83
C ASN A 331 -1.03 11.17 20.13
N ILE A 332 -0.57 11.77 19.05
CA ILE A 332 -1.34 12.70 18.20
C ILE A 332 -1.75 12.05 16.88
N GLY A 333 -1.62 10.72 16.76
CA GLY A 333 -2.03 9.97 15.59
C GLY A 333 -1.07 10.03 14.41
N GLY A 334 0.21 10.30 14.66
CA GLY A 334 1.26 10.26 13.64
C GLY A 334 1.83 8.85 13.41
N ASN A 335 1.50 7.87 14.24
CA ASN A 335 2.06 6.53 14.15
C ASN A 335 0.96 5.47 14.17
N ILE A 336 0.84 4.70 13.10
CA ILE A 336 -0.15 3.61 12.96
C ILE A 336 0.01 2.51 14.01
N LEU A 337 1.21 2.35 14.58
CA LEU A 337 1.50 1.35 15.62
C LEU A 337 0.96 1.74 16.99
N GLN A 338 0.65 3.01 17.19
CA GLN A 338 0.12 3.50 18.46
C GLN A 338 -1.40 3.58 18.37
N PRO A 339 -2.11 2.77 19.18
CA PRO A 339 -3.56 2.74 19.15
C PRO A 339 -4.15 4.07 19.60
N TRP A 340 -5.29 4.45 19.04
CA TRP A 340 -6.09 5.55 19.57
C TRP A 340 -6.89 5.10 20.81
N GLY A 341 -7.48 6.04 21.53
CA GLY A 341 -8.32 5.76 22.69
C GLY A 341 -7.55 5.55 24.00
N VAL A 342 -6.22 5.74 24.02
CA VAL A 342 -5.43 5.63 25.24
C VAL A 342 -5.57 6.85 26.15
N ASN A 343 -5.44 6.66 27.45
CA ASN A 343 -5.51 7.74 28.44
C ASN A 343 -4.49 8.85 28.11
N GLY A 344 -4.92 10.11 28.21
CA GLY A 344 -4.08 11.27 27.93
C GLY A 344 -4.01 11.69 26.45
N GLN A 345 -4.74 10.99 25.56
CA GLN A 345 -4.83 11.39 24.16
C GLN A 345 -5.59 12.73 24.04
N PRO A 346 -5.08 13.68 23.22
CA PRO A 346 -5.80 14.92 22.94
C PRO A 346 -7.14 14.66 22.24
N THR A 347 -8.18 15.38 22.66
CA THR A 347 -9.51 15.30 22.02
C THR A 347 -9.49 15.93 20.61
N ASN A 348 -8.69 16.97 20.42
CA ASN A 348 -8.51 17.63 19.13
C ASN A 348 -7.03 17.56 18.75
N VAL A 349 -6.78 17.23 17.50
CA VAL A 349 -5.44 17.17 16.91
C VAL A 349 -5.49 17.86 15.55
N GLU A 350 -4.63 18.85 15.39
CA GLU A 350 -4.50 19.54 14.11
C GLU A 350 -3.71 18.70 13.10
N PHE A 351 -3.98 18.93 11.82
CA PHE A 351 -3.25 18.26 10.76
C PHE A 351 -1.77 18.67 10.75
N LEU A 352 -0.85 17.72 10.72
CA LEU A 352 0.59 17.87 10.84
C LEU A 352 1.07 18.38 12.21
N GLU A 353 0.22 18.30 13.24
CA GLU A 353 0.65 18.53 14.62
C GLU A 353 1.72 17.53 15.03
N GLY A 354 2.52 17.89 16.06
CA GLY A 354 3.60 17.07 16.61
C GLY A 354 4.97 17.43 16.07
N VAL A 355 5.84 16.45 15.97
CA VAL A 355 7.20 16.64 15.42
C VAL A 355 7.11 16.65 13.89
N LEU A 356 7.05 17.83 13.33
CA LEU A 356 6.94 17.98 11.88
C LEU A 356 8.21 17.49 11.18
N LYS A 357 8.03 16.60 10.20
CA LYS A 357 9.08 16.15 9.28
C LYS A 357 8.71 16.58 7.87
N LYS A 358 9.69 17.06 7.11
CA LYS A 358 9.51 17.46 5.71
C LYS A 358 10.62 16.86 4.88
N ALA A 359 10.28 16.20 3.79
CA ALA A 359 11.27 15.64 2.89
C ALA A 359 10.96 16.00 1.44
N ASP A 360 11.96 16.50 0.75
CA ASP A 360 11.95 16.62 -0.70
C ASP A 360 12.58 15.36 -1.30
N LEU A 361 11.91 14.77 -2.26
CA LEU A 361 12.27 13.51 -2.91
C LEU A 361 12.47 13.76 -4.40
N VAL A 362 13.57 13.27 -4.94
CA VAL A 362 13.82 13.24 -6.39
C VAL A 362 14.27 11.83 -6.75
N THR A 363 13.56 11.20 -7.68
CA THR A 363 13.96 9.89 -8.21
C THR A 363 14.18 10.01 -9.70
N CYS A 364 15.33 9.57 -10.18
CA CYS A 364 15.63 9.43 -11.60
C CYS A 364 15.84 7.96 -11.91
N MET A 365 15.10 7.43 -12.88
CA MET A 365 15.17 6.03 -13.29
C MET A 365 15.38 5.94 -14.79
N ILE A 366 16.31 5.10 -15.19
CA ILE A 366 16.51 4.69 -16.59
C ILE A 366 16.31 3.19 -16.65
N LYS A 367 15.38 2.76 -17.50
CA LYS A 367 15.18 1.35 -17.84
C LYS A 367 15.59 1.12 -19.27
N TYR A 368 16.37 0.08 -19.51
CA TYR A 368 16.82 -0.32 -20.84
C TYR A 368 16.67 -1.83 -21.02
N GLU A 369 16.02 -2.24 -22.10
CA GLU A 369 15.79 -3.65 -22.47
C GLU A 369 16.45 -3.92 -23.83
N PRO A 370 17.80 -4.14 -23.86
CA PRO A 370 18.53 -4.34 -25.11
C PRO A 370 18.11 -5.60 -25.87
N LEU A 371 17.71 -6.63 -25.16
CA LEU A 371 17.17 -7.87 -25.68
C LEU A 371 15.89 -8.21 -24.93
N ARG A 372 14.98 -8.90 -25.57
CA ARG A 372 13.72 -9.33 -24.96
C ARG A 372 14.00 -10.07 -23.64
N ASN A 373 13.29 -9.68 -22.59
CA ASN A 373 13.39 -10.23 -21.24
C ASN A 373 14.70 -9.91 -20.50
N PHE A 374 15.61 -9.16 -21.07
CA PHE A 374 16.85 -8.74 -20.46
C PHE A 374 16.76 -7.26 -20.07
N ASN A 375 16.59 -7.00 -18.80
CA ASN A 375 16.32 -5.67 -18.28
C ASN A 375 17.48 -5.14 -17.46
N LEU A 376 17.91 -3.94 -17.80
CA LEU A 376 18.83 -3.12 -17.01
C LEU A 376 18.04 -1.93 -16.47
N ARG A 377 18.15 -1.66 -15.18
CA ARG A 377 17.55 -0.47 -14.56
C ARG A 377 18.59 0.20 -13.66
N ALA A 378 18.76 1.50 -13.86
CA ALA A 378 19.49 2.35 -12.94
C ALA A 378 18.49 3.30 -12.29
N GLU A 379 18.53 3.41 -10.98
CA GLU A 379 17.64 4.29 -10.21
C GLU A 379 18.47 5.09 -9.20
N TYR A 380 18.35 6.40 -9.28
CA TYR A 380 18.95 7.32 -8.33
C TYR A 380 17.87 7.99 -7.52
N VAL A 381 17.96 7.90 -6.20
CA VAL A 381 17.04 8.51 -5.25
C VAL A 381 17.79 9.55 -4.44
N TYR A 382 17.36 10.79 -4.50
CA TYR A 382 17.76 11.88 -3.63
C TYR A 382 16.61 12.18 -2.67
N SER A 383 16.90 12.25 -1.38
CA SER A 383 15.96 12.65 -0.35
C SER A 383 16.62 13.63 0.60
N ARG A 384 15.97 14.77 0.83
CA ARG A 384 16.42 15.79 1.78
C ARG A 384 15.33 16.02 2.82
N ASP A 385 15.62 15.67 4.08
CA ASP A 385 14.84 16.16 5.21
C ASP A 385 15.18 17.63 5.45
N THR A 386 14.20 18.50 5.22
CA THR A 386 14.41 19.96 5.24
C THR A 386 14.38 20.54 6.66
N ILE A 387 14.01 19.75 7.67
CA ILE A 387 14.00 20.17 9.09
C ILE A 387 15.22 19.63 9.81
N ALA A 388 15.53 18.36 9.65
CA ALA A 388 16.72 17.73 10.21
C ALA A 388 17.99 18.05 9.41
N GLU A 389 17.86 18.72 8.25
CA GLU A 389 18.95 19.02 7.30
C GLU A 389 19.75 17.79 6.85
N LEU A 390 19.12 16.62 6.91
CA LEU A 390 19.73 15.36 6.50
C LEU A 390 19.49 15.10 5.02
N THR A 391 20.53 14.72 4.33
CA THR A 391 20.47 14.33 2.91
C THR A 391 20.82 12.86 2.76
N ARG A 392 20.02 12.15 1.98
CA ARG A 392 20.28 10.76 1.58
C ARG A 392 20.38 10.69 0.06
N ASN A 393 21.42 10.00 -0.41
CA ASN A 393 21.61 9.67 -1.81
C ASN A 393 21.68 8.15 -1.92
N GLU A 394 20.98 7.59 -2.89
CA GLU A 394 20.99 6.15 -3.16
C GLU A 394 21.06 5.92 -4.66
N LEU A 395 22.01 5.12 -5.11
CA LEU A 395 22.07 4.63 -6.48
C LEU A 395 21.88 3.12 -6.46
N THR A 396 20.85 2.66 -7.15
CA THR A 396 20.54 1.24 -7.27
C THR A 396 20.66 0.81 -8.74
N LEU A 397 21.41 -0.26 -8.99
CA LEU A 397 21.52 -0.89 -10.28
C LEU A 397 20.84 -2.25 -10.22
N PHE A 398 19.90 -2.48 -11.12
CA PHE A 398 19.18 -3.73 -11.25
C PHE A 398 19.57 -4.40 -12.56
N PHE A 399 19.79 -5.67 -12.46
CA PHE A 399 19.94 -6.56 -13.58
C PHE A 399 18.93 -7.69 -13.43
N CYS A 400 18.06 -7.86 -14.41
CA CYS A 400 17.01 -8.87 -14.35
C CYS A 400 16.88 -9.59 -15.70
N VAL A 401 16.87 -10.90 -15.64
CA VAL A 401 16.52 -11.76 -16.76
C VAL A 401 15.20 -12.43 -16.42
N ASN A 402 14.15 -12.08 -17.14
CA ASN A 402 12.86 -12.73 -17.01
C ASN A 402 12.74 -13.80 -18.08
N PRO A 403 12.37 -15.03 -17.74
CA PRO A 403 12.21 -16.12 -18.69
C PRO A 403 11.03 -15.89 -19.66
#